data_fad3b74e02f9bcb83f4a2fc90a460675
#
_entry.id   fad3b74e02f9bcb83f4a2fc90a460675
#
_cell.length_a   1.000
_cell.length_b   1.000
_cell.length_c   1.000
_cell.angle_alpha   90.00
_cell.angle_beta   90.00
_cell.angle_gamma   90.00
#
_symmetry.space_group_name_H-M   'P 1'
#
loop_
_entity.id
_entity.type
_entity.pdbx_description
1 polymer ?
#
loop_
_entity_poly.entity_id
_entity_poly.type
_entity_poly.pdbx_seq_one_letter_code
_entity_poly.pdbx_strand_id
1 'polypeptide(L)'
;MFAPIWKGYFPEENHVGYVTNGVHLPTWCAAEWKKLFKDNFDENFFCDQSNQKIWEAVYGIPDEEIWNTRLKQKAKLLDYIKSKCSKDWLRSQIDPALSVSIFERFNPDALLIGFGRRFATYKRAHLLFTDIDRLARIVNNPKYPVQFIFAGKAHPND
;
A
#
# COMPACT_ATOMS: atom_id res chain seq x y z
N MET A 1 -3.77 24.58 14.76
CA MET A 1 -3.90 23.76 16.00
C MET A 1 -3.15 24.35 17.17
N PHE A 2 -1.91 24.79 17.02
CA PHE A 2 -1.06 25.31 18.13
C PHE A 2 -1.13 26.81 18.36
N ALA A 3 -1.77 27.58 17.48
CA ALA A 3 -1.92 29.04 17.62
C ALA A 3 -2.41 29.54 19.00
N PRO A 4 -3.31 28.84 19.70
CA PRO A 4 -3.72 29.28 21.05
C PRO A 4 -2.61 29.24 22.09
N ILE A 5 -1.53 28.48 21.88
CA ILE A 5 -0.39 28.36 22.78
C ILE A 5 0.52 29.60 22.65
N TRP A 6 0.54 30.21 21.46
CA TRP A 6 1.40 31.34 21.10
C TRP A 6 0.59 32.65 20.97
N LYS A 7 -0.14 32.97 22.03
CA LYS A 7 -0.93 34.23 22.05
C LYS A 7 -0.02 35.44 21.85
N GLY A 8 -0.38 36.31 20.91
CA GLY A 8 0.34 37.53 20.60
C GLY A 8 1.41 37.42 19.51
N TYR A 9 1.60 36.24 18.92
CA TYR A 9 2.47 36.05 17.77
C TYR A 9 1.65 35.99 16.46
N PHE A 10 2.21 36.52 15.40
CA PHE A 10 1.65 36.35 14.06
C PHE A 10 1.88 34.92 13.56
N PRO A 11 1.09 34.41 12.60
CA PRO A 11 1.27 33.06 12.05
C PRO A 11 2.68 32.79 11.53
N GLU A 12 3.34 33.81 10.99
CA GLU A 12 4.71 33.76 10.44
C GLU A 12 5.78 33.64 11.53
N GLU A 13 5.45 34.05 12.75
CA GLU A 13 6.33 33.98 13.93
C GLU A 13 6.15 32.65 14.70
N ASN A 14 5.45 31.69 14.09
CA ASN A 14 5.18 30.43 14.76
C ASN A 14 6.47 29.64 14.97
N HIS A 15 6.85 29.47 16.24
CA HIS A 15 8.04 28.73 16.66
C HIS A 15 7.88 27.21 16.68
N VAL A 16 6.73 26.69 16.24
CA VAL A 16 6.49 25.24 16.19
C VAL A 16 7.08 24.66 14.93
N GLY A 17 8.19 23.96 15.08
CA GLY A 17 8.75 23.11 14.04
C GLY A 17 8.01 21.77 13.94
N TYR A 18 8.44 20.95 13.02
CA TYR A 18 7.92 19.59 12.87
C TYR A 18 9.04 18.61 12.58
N VAL A 19 8.85 17.39 13.06
CA VAL A 19 9.68 16.24 12.68
C VAL A 19 8.74 15.22 12.03
N THR A 20 9.01 14.87 10.78
CA THR A 20 8.25 13.82 10.09
C THR A 20 8.73 12.43 10.51
N ASN A 21 7.84 11.44 10.39
CA ASN A 21 8.24 10.07 10.56
C ASN A 21 9.26 9.68 9.48
N GLY A 22 10.31 9.00 9.88
CA GLY A 22 11.26 8.37 8.98
C GLY A 22 10.77 7.01 8.51
N VAL A 23 11.37 6.54 7.42
CA VAL A 23 11.18 5.17 6.92
C VAL A 23 12.48 4.40 7.14
N HIS A 24 12.40 3.27 7.83
CA HIS A 24 13.53 2.37 8.00
C HIS A 24 13.48 1.29 6.90
N LEU A 25 14.18 1.53 5.81
CA LEU A 25 14.17 0.66 4.63
C LEU A 25 14.46 -0.82 4.97
N PRO A 26 15.48 -1.16 5.79
CA PRO A 26 15.76 -2.55 6.12
C PRO A 26 14.60 -3.29 6.80
N THR A 27 13.75 -2.60 7.55
CA THR A 27 12.56 -3.23 8.17
C THR A 27 11.41 -3.41 7.19
N TRP A 28 11.14 -2.41 6.36
CA TRP A 28 9.91 -2.37 5.56
C TRP A 28 10.07 -2.89 4.14
N CYS A 29 11.30 -3.01 3.65
CA CYS A 29 11.58 -3.53 2.33
C CYS A 29 11.49 -5.06 2.33
N ALA A 30 10.73 -5.62 1.41
CA ALA A 30 10.62 -7.06 1.24
C ALA A 30 11.93 -7.69 0.74
N ALA A 31 12.12 -8.98 1.03
CA ALA A 31 13.36 -9.68 0.73
C ALA A 31 13.74 -9.65 -0.76
N GLU A 32 12.75 -9.74 -1.65
CA GLU A 32 12.97 -9.71 -3.10
C GLU A 32 13.45 -8.34 -3.58
N TRP A 33 12.88 -7.26 -3.02
CA TRP A 33 13.35 -5.91 -3.29
C TRP A 33 14.74 -5.66 -2.71
N LYS A 34 15.01 -6.17 -1.50
CA LYS A 34 16.37 -6.09 -0.92
C LYS A 34 17.40 -6.75 -1.82
N LYS A 35 17.05 -7.93 -2.37
CA LYS A 35 17.91 -8.64 -3.30
C LYS A 35 18.14 -7.80 -4.55
N LEU A 36 17.10 -7.30 -5.19
CA LEU A 36 17.19 -6.45 -6.38
C LEU A 36 18.08 -5.22 -6.14
N PHE A 37 17.90 -4.54 -5.01
CA PHE A 37 18.71 -3.38 -4.66
C PHE A 37 20.16 -3.75 -4.38
N LYS A 38 20.39 -4.87 -3.68
CA LYS A 38 21.75 -5.34 -3.41
C LYS A 38 22.52 -5.70 -4.69
N ASP A 39 21.83 -6.25 -5.67
CA ASP A 39 22.44 -6.69 -6.92
C ASP A 39 22.73 -5.50 -7.87
N ASN A 40 22.07 -4.35 -7.70
CA ASN A 40 22.11 -3.23 -8.64
C ASN A 40 22.60 -1.90 -8.04
N PHE A 41 22.61 -1.76 -6.70
CA PHE A 41 22.96 -0.51 -6.02
C PHE A 41 24.28 -0.65 -5.28
N ASP A 42 24.84 0.50 -4.89
CA ASP A 42 26.03 0.58 -4.06
C ASP A 42 25.89 -0.17 -2.73
N GLU A 43 26.99 -0.73 -2.21
CA GLU A 43 27.02 -1.49 -0.96
C GLU A 43 26.48 -0.70 0.24
N ASN A 44 26.65 0.62 0.23
CA ASN A 44 26.20 1.51 1.30
C ASN A 44 24.72 1.86 1.22
N PHE A 45 23.98 1.44 0.17
CA PHE A 45 22.57 1.80 -0.04
C PHE A 45 21.68 1.52 1.18
N PHE A 46 21.88 0.39 1.86
CA PHE A 46 21.09 0.04 3.04
C PHE A 46 21.50 0.82 4.30
N CYS A 47 22.65 1.46 4.30
CA CYS A 47 23.12 2.29 5.41
C CYS A 47 22.73 3.76 5.23
N ASP A 48 22.76 4.26 4.00
CA ASP A 48 22.42 5.66 3.68
C ASP A 48 21.60 5.76 2.40
N GLN A 49 20.32 6.03 2.53
CA GLN A 49 19.39 6.28 1.44
C GLN A 49 19.22 7.77 1.12
N SER A 50 19.91 8.66 1.83
CA SER A 50 19.79 10.12 1.63
C SER A 50 20.50 10.61 0.38
N ASN A 51 21.49 9.85 -0.11
CA ASN A 51 22.24 10.19 -1.30
C ASN A 51 21.40 9.92 -2.57
N GLN A 52 20.91 11.00 -3.18
CA GLN A 52 20.07 10.91 -4.38
C GLN A 52 20.75 10.21 -5.56
N LYS A 53 22.08 10.32 -5.69
CA LYS A 53 22.82 9.68 -6.79
C LYS A 53 22.75 8.15 -6.73
N ILE A 54 22.67 7.57 -5.54
CA ILE A 54 22.53 6.11 -5.41
C ILE A 54 21.21 5.65 -6.06
N TRP A 55 20.15 6.45 -5.96
CA TRP A 55 18.84 6.13 -6.55
C TRP A 55 18.84 6.18 -8.09
N GLU A 56 19.79 6.86 -8.71
CA GLU A 56 19.93 6.89 -10.18
C GLU A 56 20.21 5.49 -10.74
N ALA A 57 20.77 4.59 -9.95
CA ALA A 57 20.98 3.20 -10.32
C ALA A 57 19.70 2.46 -10.71
N VAL A 58 18.53 2.94 -10.25
CA VAL A 58 17.22 2.36 -10.62
C VAL A 58 16.98 2.39 -12.14
N TYR A 59 17.49 3.41 -12.83
CA TYR A 59 17.34 3.56 -14.28
C TYR A 59 18.17 2.54 -15.08
N GLY A 60 19.14 1.90 -14.44
CA GLY A 60 19.94 0.81 -15.04
C GLY A 60 19.29 -0.56 -14.86
N ILE A 61 18.27 -0.70 -14.04
CA ILE A 61 17.60 -1.99 -13.81
C ILE A 61 16.62 -2.25 -14.97
N PRO A 62 16.67 -3.41 -15.62
CA PRO A 62 15.68 -3.77 -16.65
C PRO A 62 14.25 -3.72 -16.10
N ASP A 63 13.34 -3.10 -16.85
CA ASP A 63 11.93 -3.00 -16.46
C ASP A 63 11.31 -4.37 -16.15
N GLU A 64 11.72 -5.41 -16.85
CA GLU A 64 11.26 -6.77 -16.62
C GLU A 64 11.65 -7.31 -15.24
N GLU A 65 12.84 -6.99 -14.73
CA GLU A 65 13.26 -7.41 -13.39
C GLU A 65 12.44 -6.71 -12.30
N ILE A 66 12.19 -5.41 -12.48
CA ILE A 66 11.33 -4.62 -11.59
C ILE A 66 9.92 -5.21 -11.59
N TRP A 67 9.37 -5.47 -12.78
CA TRP A 67 8.04 -6.02 -12.94
C TRP A 67 7.91 -7.42 -12.33
N ASN A 68 8.83 -8.31 -12.61
CA ASN A 68 8.86 -9.67 -12.06
C ASN A 68 8.97 -9.66 -10.54
N THR A 69 9.76 -8.75 -9.97
CA THR A 69 9.85 -8.58 -8.51
C THR A 69 8.50 -8.14 -7.94
N ARG A 70 7.81 -7.22 -8.61
CA ARG A 70 6.47 -6.77 -8.25
C ARG A 70 5.44 -7.89 -8.32
N LEU A 71 5.47 -8.71 -9.37
CA LEU A 71 4.56 -9.85 -9.53
C LEU A 71 4.76 -10.89 -8.43
N LYS A 72 6.00 -11.19 -8.05
CA LYS A 72 6.30 -12.08 -6.91
C LYS A 72 5.70 -11.57 -5.60
N GLN A 73 5.78 -10.26 -5.34
CA GLN A 73 5.17 -9.67 -4.14
C GLN A 73 3.64 -9.74 -4.17
N LYS A 74 3.04 -9.50 -5.35
CA LYS A 74 1.59 -9.62 -5.52
C LYS A 74 1.11 -11.06 -5.28
N ALA A 75 1.80 -12.04 -5.85
CA ALA A 75 1.47 -13.45 -5.65
C ALA A 75 1.51 -13.83 -4.15
N LYS A 76 2.56 -13.44 -3.43
CA LYS A 76 2.66 -13.67 -1.98
C LYS A 76 1.51 -13.02 -1.20
N LEU A 77 1.11 -11.79 -1.57
CA LEU A 77 -0.01 -11.11 -0.94
C LEU A 77 -1.33 -11.87 -1.19
N LEU A 78 -1.58 -12.29 -2.41
CA LEU A 78 -2.79 -13.03 -2.76
C LEU A 78 -2.85 -14.39 -2.05
N ASP A 79 -1.74 -15.11 -1.98
CA ASP A 79 -1.65 -16.37 -1.26
C ASP A 79 -1.87 -16.20 0.26
N TYR A 80 -1.30 -15.14 0.83
CA TYR A 80 -1.55 -14.78 2.22
C TYR A 80 -3.03 -14.51 2.48
N ILE A 81 -3.69 -13.72 1.62
CA ILE A 81 -5.11 -13.40 1.75
C ILE A 81 -5.95 -14.68 1.65
N LYS A 82 -5.70 -15.54 0.66
CA LYS A 82 -6.38 -16.82 0.51
C LYS A 82 -6.22 -17.68 1.77
N SER A 83 -4.99 -17.84 2.26
CA SER A 83 -4.71 -18.62 3.46
C SER A 83 -5.38 -18.05 4.71
N LYS A 84 -5.35 -16.73 4.88
CA LYS A 84 -5.98 -16.07 6.02
C LYS A 84 -7.49 -16.20 5.98
N CYS A 85 -8.12 -15.90 4.87
CA CYS A 85 -9.56 -16.00 4.72
C CYS A 85 -10.04 -17.44 4.91
N SER A 86 -9.31 -18.43 4.43
CA SER A 86 -9.64 -19.84 4.66
C SER A 86 -9.61 -20.24 6.14
N LYS A 87 -8.72 -19.64 6.94
CA LYS A 87 -8.64 -19.88 8.39
C LYS A 87 -9.70 -19.11 9.18
N ASP A 88 -9.94 -17.87 8.82
CA ASP A 88 -10.91 -17.01 9.49
C ASP A 88 -12.35 -17.39 9.13
N TRP A 89 -12.53 -18.09 8.04
CA TRP A 89 -13.81 -18.60 7.57
C TRP A 89 -14.53 -19.49 8.58
N LEU A 90 -13.82 -20.39 9.24
CA LEU A 90 -14.38 -21.23 10.32
C LEU A 90 -14.90 -20.38 11.52
N ARG A 91 -14.46 -19.12 11.61
CA ARG A 91 -14.85 -18.19 12.68
C ARG A 91 -15.87 -17.12 12.22
N SER A 92 -15.96 -16.86 10.94
CA SER A 92 -16.89 -15.91 10.36
C SER A 92 -18.08 -16.67 9.77
N GLN A 93 -19.30 -16.19 9.99
CA GLN A 93 -20.53 -16.78 9.41
C GLN A 93 -20.66 -16.48 7.90
N ILE A 94 -19.55 -16.36 7.19
CA ILE A 94 -19.52 -16.06 5.74
C ILE A 94 -19.75 -17.38 4.99
N ASP A 95 -20.63 -17.33 4.00
CA ASP A 95 -20.86 -18.46 3.10
C ASP A 95 -19.57 -18.93 2.42
N PRO A 96 -19.21 -20.20 2.59
CA PRO A 96 -18.06 -20.82 1.95
C PRO A 96 -17.99 -20.62 0.45
N ALA A 97 -19.10 -20.81 -0.23
CA ALA A 97 -19.18 -20.68 -1.69
C ALA A 97 -18.83 -19.26 -2.15
N LEU A 98 -19.27 -18.26 -1.40
CA LEU A 98 -18.94 -16.86 -1.69
C LEU A 98 -17.44 -16.60 -1.57
N SER A 99 -16.79 -17.12 -0.55
CA SER A 99 -15.33 -16.96 -0.37
C SER A 99 -14.54 -17.60 -1.51
N VAL A 100 -14.91 -18.82 -1.91
CA VAL A 100 -14.27 -19.51 -3.04
C VAL A 100 -14.48 -18.70 -4.32
N SER A 101 -15.69 -18.25 -4.60
CA SER A 101 -16.00 -17.47 -5.81
C SER A 101 -15.23 -16.14 -5.88
N ILE A 102 -14.97 -15.50 -4.74
CA ILE A 102 -14.15 -14.28 -4.69
C ILE A 102 -12.71 -14.60 -5.07
N PHE A 103 -12.14 -15.70 -4.54
CA PHE A 103 -10.75 -16.07 -4.84
C PHE A 103 -10.54 -16.53 -6.27
N GLU A 104 -11.51 -17.19 -6.88
CA GLU A 104 -11.47 -17.58 -8.28
C GLU A 104 -11.46 -16.37 -9.23
N ARG A 105 -12.01 -15.23 -8.77
CA ARG A 105 -12.02 -13.97 -9.54
C ARG A 105 -10.74 -13.14 -9.39
N PHE A 106 -9.82 -13.53 -8.50
CA PHE A 106 -8.55 -12.84 -8.41
C PHE A 106 -7.74 -13.06 -9.69
N ASN A 107 -7.56 -11.97 -10.42
CA ASN A 107 -6.70 -11.94 -11.60
C ASN A 107 -5.28 -11.49 -11.19
N PRO A 108 -4.25 -12.35 -11.34
CA PRO A 108 -2.87 -12.00 -11.01
C PRO A 108 -2.33 -10.87 -11.88
N ASP A 109 -2.87 -10.66 -13.07
CA ASP A 109 -2.41 -9.64 -14.02
C ASP A 109 -3.12 -8.29 -13.81
N ALA A 110 -4.25 -8.26 -13.09
CA ALA A 110 -4.96 -7.02 -12.81
C ALA A 110 -4.14 -6.05 -11.94
N LEU A 111 -4.29 -4.76 -12.17
CA LEU A 111 -3.77 -3.75 -11.24
C LEU A 111 -4.43 -3.92 -9.87
N LEU A 112 -3.62 -4.18 -8.85
CA LEU A 112 -4.11 -4.35 -7.48
C LEU A 112 -3.87 -3.09 -6.67
N ILE A 113 -4.94 -2.47 -6.18
CA ILE A 113 -4.91 -1.27 -5.35
C ILE A 113 -5.33 -1.64 -3.93
N GLY A 114 -4.47 -1.36 -2.95
CA GLY A 114 -4.70 -1.67 -1.55
C GLY A 114 -4.98 -0.42 -0.70
N PHE A 115 -5.99 -0.50 0.16
CA PHE A 115 -6.20 0.44 1.25
C PHE A 115 -6.00 -0.29 2.58
N GLY A 116 -4.83 -0.09 3.21
CA GLY A 116 -4.44 -0.74 4.47
C GLY A 116 -4.39 0.26 5.62
N ARG A 117 -5.53 0.82 6.04
CA ARG A 117 -5.64 1.83 7.09
C ARG A 117 -6.84 1.59 7.98
N ARG A 118 -6.83 2.14 9.22
CA ARG A 118 -8.05 2.20 10.04
C ARG A 118 -9.15 2.95 9.29
N PHE A 119 -10.38 2.45 9.36
CA PHE A 119 -11.55 3.09 8.77
C PHE A 119 -12.04 4.24 9.67
N ALA A 120 -11.19 5.26 9.83
CA ALA A 120 -11.54 6.50 10.52
C ALA A 120 -11.92 7.56 9.48
N THR A 121 -12.86 8.43 9.80
CA THR A 121 -13.43 9.43 8.89
C THR A 121 -12.36 10.24 8.15
N TYR A 122 -11.31 10.67 8.85
CA TYR A 122 -10.23 11.46 8.25
C TYR A 122 -9.34 10.67 7.26
N LYS A 123 -9.39 9.34 7.25
CA LYS A 123 -8.69 8.50 6.28
C LYS A 123 -9.43 8.41 4.93
N ARG A 124 -10.68 8.84 4.92
CA ARG A 124 -11.51 9.04 3.73
C ARG A 124 -11.58 7.86 2.77
N ALA A 125 -11.66 6.62 3.30
CA ALA A 125 -11.79 5.41 2.47
C ALA A 125 -12.99 5.46 1.51
N HIS A 126 -14.07 6.18 1.89
CA HIS A 126 -15.29 6.35 1.11
C HIS A 126 -15.12 7.17 -0.17
N LEU A 127 -14.03 7.94 -0.32
CA LEU A 127 -13.83 8.77 -1.52
C LEU A 127 -13.80 7.96 -2.82
N LEU A 128 -13.40 6.70 -2.77
CA LEU A 128 -13.43 5.83 -3.94
C LEU A 128 -14.87 5.65 -4.50
N PHE A 129 -15.87 5.77 -3.65
CA PHE A 129 -17.29 5.49 -3.98
C PHE A 129 -18.09 6.76 -4.27
N THR A 130 -17.47 7.93 -4.36
CA THR A 130 -18.17 9.20 -4.64
C THR A 130 -18.73 9.29 -6.05
N ASP A 131 -18.12 8.55 -7.00
CA ASP A 131 -18.59 8.42 -8.39
C ASP A 131 -18.64 6.93 -8.75
N ILE A 132 -19.75 6.29 -8.42
CA ILE A 132 -19.95 4.85 -8.61
C ILE A 132 -19.93 4.47 -10.08
N ASP A 133 -20.51 5.27 -10.96
CA ASP A 133 -20.56 4.98 -12.39
C ASP A 133 -19.16 5.00 -13.01
N ARG A 134 -18.34 5.97 -12.60
CA ARG A 134 -16.95 6.03 -13.02
C ARG A 134 -16.15 4.84 -12.48
N LEU A 135 -16.33 4.51 -11.21
CA LEU A 135 -15.67 3.35 -10.60
C LEU A 135 -16.06 2.06 -11.33
N ALA A 136 -17.35 1.86 -11.61
CA ALA A 136 -17.84 0.69 -12.34
C ALA A 136 -17.19 0.58 -13.73
N ARG A 137 -17.06 1.69 -14.46
CA ARG A 137 -16.37 1.68 -15.77
C ARG A 137 -14.89 1.31 -15.65
N ILE A 138 -14.21 1.73 -14.56
CA ILE A 138 -12.80 1.41 -14.32
C ILE A 138 -12.64 -0.07 -14.01
N VAL A 139 -13.39 -0.61 -13.05
CA VAL A 139 -13.20 -2.00 -12.58
C VAL A 139 -13.68 -3.05 -13.59
N ASN A 140 -14.62 -2.68 -14.46
CA ASN A 140 -15.14 -3.58 -15.50
C ASN A 140 -14.41 -3.43 -16.84
N ASN A 141 -13.31 -2.70 -16.90
CA ASN A 141 -12.54 -2.56 -18.12
C ASN A 141 -11.73 -3.85 -18.41
N PRO A 142 -12.06 -4.62 -19.48
CA PRO A 142 -11.37 -5.88 -19.74
C PRO A 142 -9.92 -5.69 -20.21
N LYS A 143 -9.59 -4.55 -20.80
CA LYS A 143 -8.25 -4.25 -21.30
C LYS A 143 -7.30 -3.85 -20.18
N TYR A 144 -7.83 -3.19 -19.16
CA TYR A 144 -7.06 -2.69 -18.00
C TYR A 144 -7.76 -3.12 -16.70
N PRO A 145 -7.71 -4.41 -16.36
CA PRO A 145 -8.43 -4.92 -15.20
C PRO A 145 -7.83 -4.35 -13.90
N VAL A 146 -8.71 -3.90 -13.00
CA VAL A 146 -8.36 -3.32 -11.70
C VAL A 146 -9.09 -4.06 -10.60
N GLN A 147 -8.39 -4.35 -9.52
CA GLN A 147 -8.94 -4.98 -8.32
C GLN A 147 -8.56 -4.16 -7.08
N PHE A 148 -9.44 -4.16 -6.08
CA PHE A 148 -9.23 -3.43 -4.83
C PHE A 148 -9.21 -4.38 -3.63
N ILE A 149 -8.31 -4.09 -2.69
CA ILE A 149 -8.26 -4.74 -1.38
C ILE A 149 -8.36 -3.68 -0.29
N PHE A 150 -9.34 -3.83 0.58
CA PHE A 150 -9.49 -3.01 1.77
C PHE A 150 -9.19 -3.85 3.01
N ALA A 151 -8.28 -3.37 3.85
CA ALA A 151 -7.92 -4.01 5.09
C ALA A 151 -7.80 -2.98 6.21
N GLY A 152 -8.56 -3.14 7.27
CA GLY A 152 -8.53 -2.22 8.40
C GLY A 152 -9.55 -2.60 9.47
N LYS A 153 -9.48 -1.89 10.59
CA LYS A 153 -10.47 -1.93 11.66
C LYS A 153 -11.06 -0.54 11.82
N ALA A 154 -12.34 -0.45 12.13
CA ALA A 154 -12.98 0.76 12.63
C ALA A 154 -12.87 0.81 14.16
N HIS A 155 -12.85 2.01 14.72
CA HIS A 155 -13.10 2.18 16.15
C HIS A 155 -14.60 2.00 16.39
N PRO A 156 -15.04 1.45 17.55
CA PRO A 156 -16.48 1.29 17.82
C PRO A 156 -17.30 2.58 17.72
N ASN A 157 -16.65 3.74 17.86
CA ASN A 157 -17.28 5.06 17.78
C ASN A 157 -17.03 5.78 16.42
N ASP A 158 -16.45 5.12 15.42
CA ASP A 158 -16.26 5.66 14.07
C ASP A 158 -17.32 5.14 13.10
#